data_42de740bea2c496fc5eb5190c78f72b0
#
_entry.id   42de740bea2c496fc5eb5190c78f72b0
#
_cell.length_a   1.000
_cell.length_b   1.000
_cell.length_c   1.000
_cell.angle_alpha   90.00
_cell.angle_beta   90.00
_cell.angle_gamma   90.00
#
_symmetry.space_group_name_H-M   'P 1'
#
loop_
_entity.id
_entity.type
_entity.pdbx_description
1 polymer ?
#
loop_
_entity_poly.entity_id
_entity_poly.type
_entity_poly.pdbx_seq_one_letter_code
_entity_poly.pdbx_strand_id
1 'polypeptide(L)'
;NALHTACEASWTDSKNVAAALKLAGAADSAVANVKINPETVKEGDIPIYVEQRCEKEIDGFIISGKYDLVMDGTVHDYKSTSTWAYVNQSNREDYIKQGSIYKWLNPDKITNSTVQIHYLFTDWSIAESRKFKKESYNKEEYPALKVATKSYPLWSLEETESWIKNRLAAITSYLELPQESLPECSNDELWVRKNTEKYKYYANADSTHRA
;
A
#
# COMPACT_ATOMS: atom_id res chain seq x y z
N ASN A 1 14.45 -2.30 4.35
CA ASN A 1 13.26 -2.63 5.05
C ASN A 1 13.11 -4.16 5.15
N ALA A 2 13.65 -4.73 6.27
CA ALA A 2 13.86 -6.17 6.42
C ALA A 2 12.58 -7.02 6.22
N LEU A 3 11.40 -6.54 6.65
CA LEU A 3 10.15 -7.27 6.49
C LEU A 3 9.73 -7.36 5.02
N HIS A 4 9.84 -6.26 4.28
CA HIS A 4 9.54 -6.24 2.85
C HIS A 4 10.47 -7.17 2.08
N THR A 5 11.79 -7.08 2.31
CA THR A 5 12.78 -7.97 1.71
C THR A 5 12.52 -9.44 2.03
N ALA A 6 12.05 -9.76 3.25
CA ALA A 6 11.70 -11.14 3.61
C ALA A 6 10.46 -11.65 2.85
N CYS A 7 9.45 -10.80 2.66
CA CYS A 7 8.28 -11.14 1.84
C CYS A 7 8.68 -11.36 0.38
N GLU A 8 9.50 -10.46 -0.20
CA GLU A 8 10.06 -10.61 -1.54
C GLU A 8 10.81 -11.93 -1.70
N ALA A 9 11.76 -12.21 -0.79
CA ALA A 9 12.57 -13.42 -0.84
C ALA A 9 11.73 -14.71 -0.76
N SER A 10 10.61 -14.70 -0.04
CA SER A 10 9.73 -15.86 0.05
C SER A 10 9.02 -16.21 -1.27
N TRP A 11 8.86 -15.24 -2.19
CA TRP A 11 8.25 -15.44 -3.50
C TRP A 11 9.26 -15.65 -4.63
N THR A 12 10.53 -15.37 -4.42
CA THR A 12 11.58 -15.54 -5.45
C THR A 12 12.15 -16.95 -5.50
N ASP A 13 12.06 -17.72 -4.41
CA ASP A 13 12.48 -19.13 -4.37
C ASP A 13 11.28 -20.06 -4.65
N SER A 14 11.32 -20.73 -5.79
CA SER A 14 10.24 -21.66 -6.22
C SER A 14 9.98 -22.79 -5.22
N LYS A 15 10.98 -23.26 -4.46
CA LYS A 15 10.80 -24.29 -3.43
C LYS A 15 10.03 -23.73 -2.23
N ASN A 16 10.35 -22.51 -1.81
CA ASN A 16 9.66 -21.84 -0.72
C ASN A 16 8.20 -21.53 -1.10
N VAL A 17 7.95 -21.07 -2.33
CA VAL A 17 6.60 -20.84 -2.86
C VAL A 17 5.79 -22.14 -2.88
N ALA A 18 6.35 -23.22 -3.43
CA ALA A 18 5.70 -24.51 -3.46
C ALA A 18 5.35 -25.03 -2.07
N ALA A 19 6.30 -24.92 -1.11
CA ALA A 19 6.07 -25.32 0.27
C ALA A 19 4.97 -24.50 0.95
N ALA A 20 4.98 -23.17 0.76
CA ALA A 20 3.98 -22.26 1.31
C ALA A 20 2.59 -22.52 0.74
N LEU A 21 2.46 -22.74 -0.56
CA LEU A 21 1.20 -23.06 -1.22
C LEU A 21 0.63 -24.41 -0.74
N LYS A 22 1.48 -25.44 -0.61
CA LYS A 22 1.07 -26.74 -0.04
C LYS A 22 0.60 -26.60 1.41
N LEU A 23 1.32 -25.84 2.23
CA LEU A 23 0.92 -25.58 3.61
C LEU A 23 -0.42 -24.84 3.69
N ALA A 24 -0.72 -23.97 2.72
CA ALA A 24 -2.00 -23.29 2.57
C ALA A 24 -3.11 -24.18 2.00
N GLY A 25 -2.82 -25.44 1.66
CA GLY A 25 -3.79 -26.40 1.17
C GLY A 25 -3.96 -26.42 -0.35
N ALA A 26 -3.04 -25.83 -1.12
CA ALA A 26 -3.09 -25.91 -2.57
C ALA A 26 -2.82 -27.35 -3.07
N ALA A 27 -3.57 -27.77 -4.08
CA ALA A 27 -3.37 -29.09 -4.70
C ALA A 27 -2.00 -29.16 -5.41
N ASP A 28 -1.38 -30.34 -5.41
CA ASP A 28 -0.08 -30.55 -6.05
C ASP A 28 -0.08 -30.17 -7.54
N SER A 29 -1.19 -30.40 -8.25
CA SER A 29 -1.36 -29.98 -9.64
C SER A 29 -1.34 -28.47 -9.82
N ALA A 30 -1.94 -27.72 -8.91
CA ALA A 30 -1.90 -26.26 -8.95
C ALA A 30 -0.48 -25.74 -8.67
N VAL A 31 0.20 -26.31 -7.66
CA VAL A 31 1.59 -25.94 -7.31
C VAL A 31 2.55 -26.21 -8.48
N ALA A 32 2.38 -27.32 -9.22
CA ALA A 32 3.20 -27.64 -10.39
C ALA A 32 3.05 -26.65 -11.55
N ASN A 33 1.86 -26.03 -11.66
CA ASN A 33 1.56 -25.07 -12.71
C ASN A 33 1.96 -23.62 -12.37
N VAL A 34 2.39 -23.35 -11.15
CA VAL A 34 2.88 -22.01 -10.77
C VAL A 34 4.16 -21.69 -11.52
N LYS A 35 4.19 -20.52 -12.15
CA LYS A 35 5.34 -19.95 -12.87
C LYS A 35 5.67 -18.58 -12.31
N ILE A 36 6.89 -18.42 -11.81
CA ILE A 36 7.35 -17.14 -11.25
C ILE A 36 8.04 -16.35 -12.33
N ASN A 37 7.56 -15.12 -12.55
CA ASN A 37 8.06 -14.20 -13.58
C ASN A 37 8.21 -14.87 -14.96
N PRO A 38 7.19 -15.58 -15.46
CA PRO A 38 7.31 -16.24 -16.77
C PRO A 38 7.40 -15.21 -17.88
N GLU A 39 8.28 -15.44 -18.85
CA GLU A 39 8.35 -14.65 -20.10
C GLU A 39 7.13 -14.91 -20.99
N THR A 40 6.66 -16.15 -20.99
CA THR A 40 5.46 -16.58 -21.73
C THR A 40 4.58 -17.43 -20.83
N VAL A 41 3.28 -17.19 -20.88
CA VAL A 41 2.26 -17.95 -20.16
C VAL A 41 1.62 -18.93 -21.12
N LYS A 42 1.60 -20.21 -20.78
CA LYS A 42 0.93 -21.28 -21.53
C LYS A 42 -0.43 -21.58 -20.90
N GLU A 43 -1.28 -22.25 -21.66
CA GLU A 43 -2.56 -22.75 -21.14
C GLU A 43 -2.32 -23.65 -19.93
N GLY A 44 -3.02 -23.35 -18.82
CA GLY A 44 -2.89 -24.06 -17.55
C GLY A 44 -1.80 -23.54 -16.62
N ASP A 45 -0.92 -22.63 -17.06
CA ASP A 45 0.04 -21.97 -16.17
C ASP A 45 -0.67 -21.02 -15.21
N ILE A 46 -0.16 -20.94 -13.97
CA ILE A 46 -0.58 -19.96 -12.95
C ILE A 46 0.57 -18.96 -12.80
N PRO A 47 0.54 -17.82 -13.52
CA PRO A 47 1.63 -16.87 -13.48
C PRO A 47 1.60 -16.08 -12.17
N ILE A 48 2.78 -15.93 -11.55
CA ILE A 48 3.04 -15.04 -10.42
C ILE A 48 4.15 -14.10 -10.84
N TYR A 49 3.87 -12.79 -10.81
CA TYR A 49 4.85 -11.77 -11.14
C TYR A 49 5.30 -11.06 -9.86
N VAL A 50 6.61 -11.05 -9.61
CA VAL A 50 7.22 -10.55 -8.38
C VAL A 50 8.21 -9.44 -8.72
N GLU A 51 8.10 -8.29 -8.01
CA GLU A 51 9.06 -7.20 -8.04
C GLU A 51 9.38 -6.67 -9.46
N GLN A 52 8.38 -6.65 -10.35
CA GLN A 52 8.58 -6.16 -11.71
C GLN A 52 8.37 -4.65 -11.81
N ARG A 53 9.34 -3.99 -12.43
CA ARG A 53 9.25 -2.59 -12.82
C ARG A 53 8.63 -2.50 -14.21
N CYS A 54 7.69 -1.58 -14.36
CA CYS A 54 7.07 -1.25 -15.63
C CYS A 54 7.08 0.25 -15.86
N GLU A 55 7.14 0.65 -17.12
CA GLU A 55 7.22 2.03 -17.54
C GLU A 55 6.30 2.27 -18.73
N LYS A 56 5.69 3.45 -18.78
CA LYS A 56 4.85 3.88 -19.88
C LYS A 56 5.03 5.37 -20.11
N GLU A 57 5.22 5.76 -21.35
CA GLU A 57 5.31 7.17 -21.74
C GLU A 57 3.90 7.78 -21.89
N ILE A 58 3.74 9.01 -21.40
CA ILE A 58 2.55 9.82 -21.55
C ILE A 58 2.92 11.31 -21.53
N ASP A 59 2.46 12.06 -22.53
CA ASP A 59 2.69 13.51 -22.66
C ASP A 59 4.18 13.93 -22.51
N GLY A 60 5.11 13.10 -23.01
CA GLY A 60 6.55 13.33 -22.90
C GLY A 60 7.18 12.98 -21.54
N PHE A 61 6.42 12.41 -20.63
CA PHE A 61 6.89 11.91 -19.33
C PHE A 61 6.91 10.40 -19.28
N ILE A 62 7.89 9.83 -18.59
CA ILE A 62 7.94 8.39 -18.28
C ILE A 62 7.35 8.16 -16.91
N ILE A 63 6.22 7.47 -16.85
CA ILE A 63 5.62 7.00 -15.60
C ILE A 63 6.15 5.60 -15.31
N SER A 64 6.77 5.43 -14.17
CA SER A 64 7.40 4.18 -13.75
C SER A 64 6.80 3.70 -12.44
N GLY A 65 6.59 2.40 -12.33
CA GLY A 65 6.12 1.75 -11.11
C GLY A 65 6.72 0.35 -10.96
N LYS A 66 6.97 -0.06 -9.72
CA LYS A 66 7.42 -1.40 -9.36
C LYS A 66 6.45 -1.96 -8.33
N TYR A 67 5.70 -3.00 -8.70
CA TYR A 67 4.79 -3.67 -7.78
C TYR A 67 5.48 -4.82 -7.05
N ASP A 68 5.00 -5.14 -5.85
CA ASP A 68 5.54 -6.24 -5.05
C ASP A 68 5.18 -7.59 -5.65
N LEU A 69 3.88 -7.82 -5.91
CA LEU A 69 3.37 -9.11 -6.36
C LEU A 69 2.10 -8.94 -7.20
N VAL A 70 1.99 -9.67 -8.31
CA VAL A 70 0.74 -9.88 -9.03
C VAL A 70 0.47 -11.38 -9.12
N MET A 71 -0.69 -11.80 -8.67
CA MET A 71 -1.14 -13.17 -8.69
C MET A 71 -2.62 -13.23 -9.04
N ASP A 72 -2.98 -14.12 -9.95
CA ASP A 72 -4.37 -14.28 -10.43
C ASP A 72 -5.04 -12.94 -10.83
N GLY A 73 -4.30 -12.13 -11.59
CA GLY A 73 -4.77 -10.82 -12.05
C GLY A 73 -4.94 -9.76 -10.97
N THR A 74 -4.60 -10.04 -9.73
CA THR A 74 -4.69 -9.12 -8.59
C THR A 74 -3.30 -8.63 -8.19
N VAL A 75 -3.16 -7.32 -7.99
CA VAL A 75 -1.95 -6.75 -7.39
C VAL A 75 -2.02 -6.86 -5.86
N HIS A 76 -0.95 -7.34 -5.28
CA HIS A 76 -0.75 -7.46 -3.84
C HIS A 76 0.42 -6.58 -3.43
N ASP A 77 0.26 -5.84 -2.34
CA ASP A 77 1.27 -4.91 -1.86
C ASP A 77 1.44 -5.04 -0.34
N TYR A 78 2.68 -5.10 0.13
CA TYR A 78 3.02 -5.29 1.54
C TYR A 78 3.30 -3.97 2.23
N LYS A 79 2.61 -3.69 3.33
CA LYS A 79 2.74 -2.44 4.09
C LYS A 79 3.10 -2.70 5.55
N SER A 80 4.30 -2.29 5.95
CA SER A 80 4.66 -2.16 7.36
C SER A 80 4.03 -0.90 7.93
N THR A 81 3.16 -1.03 8.92
CA THR A 81 2.38 0.10 9.43
C THR A 81 2.01 -0.07 10.91
N SER A 82 1.48 0.99 11.52
CA SER A 82 0.90 0.91 12.85
C SER A 82 -0.55 0.39 12.81
N THR A 83 -0.99 -0.20 13.89
CA THR A 83 -2.39 -0.59 14.09
C THR A 83 -3.33 0.62 14.01
N TRP A 84 -2.89 1.79 14.46
CA TRP A 84 -3.64 3.04 14.37
C TRP A 84 -3.93 3.44 12.91
N ALA A 85 -2.91 3.41 12.05
CA ALA A 85 -3.07 3.75 10.63
C ALA A 85 -4.00 2.79 9.90
N TYR A 86 -3.98 1.50 10.26
CA TYR A 86 -4.88 0.50 9.74
C TYR A 86 -6.33 0.73 10.15
N VAL A 87 -6.59 1.00 11.44
CA VAL A 87 -7.93 1.25 11.98
C VAL A 87 -8.53 2.52 11.36
N ASN A 88 -7.75 3.60 11.31
CA ASN A 88 -8.20 4.88 10.78
C ASN A 88 -8.14 4.96 9.25
N GLN A 89 -7.62 3.93 8.56
CA GLN A 89 -7.46 3.89 7.10
C GLN A 89 -6.78 5.15 6.53
N SER A 90 -5.81 5.70 7.27
CA SER A 90 -5.18 6.99 6.97
C SER A 90 -4.52 7.05 5.58
N ASN A 91 -4.08 5.91 5.06
CA ASN A 91 -3.37 5.80 3.78
C ASN A 91 -4.23 5.13 2.68
N ARG A 92 -5.54 5.00 2.90
CA ARG A 92 -6.44 4.29 1.97
C ARG A 92 -6.39 4.83 0.55
N GLU A 93 -6.50 6.15 0.41
CA GLU A 93 -6.49 6.81 -0.90
C GLU A 93 -5.16 6.62 -1.64
N ASP A 94 -4.04 6.62 -0.92
CA ASP A 94 -2.72 6.43 -1.53
C ASP A 94 -2.54 4.99 -2.03
N TYR A 95 -3.09 4.00 -1.31
CA TYR A 95 -3.07 2.61 -1.77
C TYR A 95 -3.92 2.41 -3.03
N ILE A 96 -5.09 3.05 -3.10
CA ILE A 96 -5.95 3.03 -4.29
C ILE A 96 -5.22 3.66 -5.49
N LYS A 97 -4.63 4.84 -5.32
CA LYS A 97 -3.84 5.53 -6.37
C LYS A 97 -2.68 4.66 -6.84
N GLN A 98 -1.88 4.15 -5.91
CA GLN A 98 -0.71 3.31 -6.21
C GLN A 98 -1.12 2.06 -6.98
N GLY A 99 -2.12 1.32 -6.51
CA GLY A 99 -2.62 0.13 -7.18
C GLY A 99 -3.22 0.42 -8.55
N SER A 100 -3.93 1.55 -8.69
CA SER A 100 -4.50 1.99 -9.98
C SER A 100 -3.42 2.33 -11.00
N ILE A 101 -2.34 2.99 -10.58
CA ILE A 101 -1.18 3.25 -11.43
C ILE A 101 -0.50 1.94 -11.86
N TYR A 102 -0.35 0.97 -10.96
CA TYR A 102 0.20 -0.33 -11.30
C TYR A 102 -0.64 -1.06 -12.36
N LYS A 103 -1.98 -1.02 -12.21
CA LYS A 103 -2.89 -1.59 -13.20
C LYS A 103 -2.81 -0.85 -14.54
N TRP A 104 -2.75 0.47 -14.53
CA TRP A 104 -2.62 1.28 -15.74
C TRP A 104 -1.30 1.01 -16.50
N LEU A 105 -0.21 0.75 -15.76
CA LEU A 105 1.07 0.34 -16.32
C LEU A 105 1.06 -1.10 -16.87
N ASN A 106 0.23 -1.99 -16.31
CA ASN A 106 0.24 -3.43 -16.58
C ASN A 106 -1.17 -4.00 -16.74
N PRO A 107 -2.02 -3.50 -17.64
CA PRO A 107 -3.41 -3.91 -17.74
C PRO A 107 -3.57 -5.39 -18.11
N ASP A 108 -2.60 -5.98 -18.83
CA ASP A 108 -2.64 -7.38 -19.22
C ASP A 108 -2.34 -8.35 -18.07
N LYS A 109 -1.58 -7.91 -17.07
CA LYS A 109 -1.22 -8.71 -15.89
C LYS A 109 -2.16 -8.45 -14.72
N ILE A 110 -2.63 -7.20 -14.55
CA ILE A 110 -3.52 -6.78 -13.46
C ILE A 110 -4.93 -6.59 -14.04
N THR A 111 -5.66 -7.68 -14.14
CA THR A 111 -7.00 -7.72 -14.78
C THR A 111 -8.13 -7.42 -13.79
N ASN A 112 -7.93 -7.72 -12.50
CA ASN A 112 -8.93 -7.48 -11.46
C ASN A 112 -9.04 -6.00 -11.11
N SER A 113 -10.19 -5.62 -10.55
CA SER A 113 -10.52 -4.22 -10.19
C SER A 113 -10.22 -3.90 -8.71
N THR A 114 -9.38 -4.69 -8.06
CA THR A 114 -9.02 -4.50 -6.65
C THR A 114 -7.53 -4.68 -6.43
N VAL A 115 -7.00 -3.98 -5.41
CA VAL A 115 -5.69 -4.23 -4.83
C VAL A 115 -5.84 -4.90 -3.46
N GLN A 116 -4.99 -5.86 -3.17
CA GLN A 116 -4.87 -6.49 -1.85
C GLN A 116 -3.70 -5.87 -1.08
N ILE A 117 -3.99 -5.18 0.00
CA ILE A 117 -2.97 -4.63 0.89
C ILE A 117 -2.77 -5.59 2.07
N HIS A 118 -1.54 -6.11 2.18
CA HIS A 118 -1.12 -6.98 3.27
C HIS A 118 -0.39 -6.18 4.34
N TYR A 119 -1.05 -5.97 5.46
CA TYR A 119 -0.53 -5.19 6.57
C TYR A 119 0.32 -6.06 7.51
N LEU A 120 1.53 -5.59 7.82
CA LEU A 120 2.41 -6.13 8.85
C LEU A 120 2.53 -5.07 9.95
N PHE A 121 1.89 -5.32 11.10
CA PHE A 121 1.84 -4.34 12.17
C PHE A 121 3.14 -4.32 12.98
N THR A 122 3.71 -3.12 13.13
CA THR A 122 4.96 -2.91 13.88
C THR A 122 4.73 -2.74 15.38
N ASP A 123 3.53 -2.35 15.77
CA ASP A 123 3.11 -2.02 17.14
C ASP A 123 2.00 -2.93 17.70
N TRP A 124 1.67 -4.02 17.02
CA TRP A 124 0.60 -4.93 17.43
C TRP A 124 0.90 -5.58 18.79
N SER A 125 -0.11 -5.61 19.65
CA SER A 125 -0.05 -6.21 20.97
C SER A 125 -1.17 -7.23 21.18
N ILE A 126 -0.80 -8.40 21.70
CA ILE A 126 -1.77 -9.45 22.07
C ILE A 126 -2.69 -8.99 23.22
N ALA A 127 -2.17 -8.14 24.11
CA ALA A 127 -2.94 -7.61 25.23
C ALA A 127 -4.06 -6.71 24.71
N GLU A 128 -3.75 -5.78 23.80
CA GLU A 128 -4.75 -4.92 23.17
C GLU A 128 -5.75 -5.73 22.34
N SER A 129 -5.29 -6.69 21.53
CA SER A 129 -6.18 -7.55 20.75
C SER A 129 -7.17 -8.32 21.65
N ARG A 130 -6.74 -8.80 22.83
CA ARG A 130 -7.61 -9.48 23.78
C ARG A 130 -8.58 -8.52 24.48
N LYS A 131 -8.15 -7.30 24.80
CA LYS A 131 -8.96 -6.25 25.39
C LYS A 131 -10.10 -5.87 24.44
N PHE A 132 -9.83 -5.59 23.20
CA PHE A 132 -10.85 -5.28 22.17
C PHE A 132 -11.85 -6.43 21.95
N LYS A 133 -11.45 -7.68 22.17
CA LYS A 133 -12.38 -8.83 22.13
C LYS A 133 -13.32 -8.91 23.33
N LYS A 134 -12.94 -8.37 24.49
CA LYS A 134 -13.74 -8.44 25.75
C LYS A 134 -14.66 -7.24 25.91
N GLU A 135 -14.19 -6.06 25.58
CA GLU A 135 -14.97 -4.83 25.64
C GLU A 135 -15.81 -4.76 24.37
N SER A 136 -17.10 -4.49 24.49
CA SER A 136 -18.08 -4.37 23.38
C SER A 136 -17.82 -3.15 22.48
N TYR A 137 -16.62 -2.65 22.42
CA TYR A 137 -16.16 -1.71 21.42
C TYR A 137 -16.14 -2.41 20.06
N ASN A 138 -16.46 -1.69 19.00
CA ASN A 138 -16.52 -2.19 17.63
C ASN A 138 -15.41 -3.21 17.35
N LYS A 139 -15.78 -4.49 17.32
CA LYS A 139 -14.86 -5.64 17.27
C LYS A 139 -14.01 -5.68 16.00
N GLU A 140 -14.25 -4.76 15.06
CA GLU A 140 -13.57 -4.68 13.77
C GLU A 140 -12.41 -3.68 13.76
N GLU A 141 -12.22 -2.89 14.82
CA GLU A 141 -11.25 -1.79 14.77
C GLU A 141 -9.81 -2.27 15.01
N TYR A 142 -9.55 -3.05 16.06
CA TYR A 142 -8.20 -3.52 16.32
C TYR A 142 -7.94 -4.90 15.69
N PRO A 143 -6.83 -5.09 14.94
CA PRO A 143 -6.58 -6.33 14.26
C PRO A 143 -6.39 -7.51 15.23
N ALA A 144 -7.03 -8.63 14.92
CA ALA A 144 -6.97 -9.84 15.74
C ALA A 144 -5.58 -10.49 15.72
N LEU A 145 -4.81 -10.29 14.66
CA LEU A 145 -3.48 -10.88 14.43
C LEU A 145 -2.48 -9.78 14.10
N LYS A 146 -1.19 -10.10 14.17
CA LYS A 146 -0.08 -9.22 13.80
C LYS A 146 -0.07 -8.86 12.31
N VAL A 147 -0.85 -9.55 11.52
CA VAL A 147 -1.03 -9.32 10.09
C VAL A 147 -2.52 -9.22 9.75
N ALA A 148 -2.85 -8.45 8.74
CA ALA A 148 -4.21 -8.37 8.20
C ALA A 148 -4.15 -8.08 6.70
N THR A 149 -5.25 -8.38 5.99
CA THR A 149 -5.39 -8.04 4.58
C THR A 149 -6.66 -7.24 4.38
N LYS A 150 -6.58 -6.16 3.58
CA LYS A 150 -7.76 -5.43 3.09
C LYS A 150 -7.72 -5.32 1.58
N SER A 151 -8.90 -5.41 0.98
CA SER A 151 -9.10 -5.18 -0.45
C SER A 151 -9.62 -3.76 -0.67
N TYR A 152 -9.06 -3.05 -1.66
CA TYR A 152 -9.52 -1.73 -2.06
C TYR A 152 -9.84 -1.72 -3.55
N PRO A 153 -10.92 -1.01 -3.97
CA PRO A 153 -11.24 -0.86 -5.38
C PRO A 153 -10.18 -0.03 -6.09
N LEU A 154 -9.86 -0.40 -7.32
CA LEU A 154 -9.02 0.38 -8.21
C LEU A 154 -9.88 1.31 -9.08
N TRP A 155 -9.32 2.42 -9.47
CA TRP A 155 -9.89 3.28 -10.51
C TRP A 155 -9.91 2.54 -11.86
N SER A 156 -10.75 3.00 -12.78
CA SER A 156 -10.68 2.55 -14.16
C SER A 156 -9.35 3.02 -14.82
N LEU A 157 -9.02 2.44 -15.97
CA LEU A 157 -7.83 2.86 -16.71
C LEU A 157 -7.94 4.31 -17.16
N GLU A 158 -9.15 4.74 -17.57
CA GLU A 158 -9.46 6.09 -18.02
C GLU A 158 -9.38 7.11 -16.86
N GLU A 159 -9.92 6.77 -15.70
CA GLU A 159 -9.81 7.61 -14.49
C GLU A 159 -8.36 7.77 -14.07
N THR A 160 -7.60 6.67 -14.08
CA THR A 160 -6.17 6.68 -13.72
C THR A 160 -5.37 7.54 -14.70
N GLU A 161 -5.59 7.37 -16.00
CA GLU A 161 -4.90 8.16 -17.01
C GLU A 161 -5.24 9.64 -16.91
N SER A 162 -6.50 9.97 -16.72
CA SER A 162 -6.95 11.36 -16.51
C SER A 162 -6.31 11.99 -15.30
N TRP A 163 -6.22 11.25 -14.19
CA TRP A 163 -5.54 11.72 -12.98
C TRP A 163 -4.05 11.97 -13.22
N ILE A 164 -3.37 11.04 -13.92
CA ILE A 164 -1.94 11.20 -14.28
C ILE A 164 -1.74 12.45 -15.13
N LYS A 165 -2.52 12.63 -16.22
CA LYS A 165 -2.43 13.79 -17.10
C LYS A 165 -2.65 15.10 -16.35
N ASN A 166 -3.67 15.17 -15.50
CA ASN A 166 -3.94 16.35 -14.68
C ASN A 166 -2.78 16.67 -13.74
N ARG A 167 -2.18 15.63 -13.13
CA ARG A 167 -1.02 15.82 -12.24
C ARG A 167 0.22 16.31 -12.99
N LEU A 168 0.49 15.76 -14.18
CA LEU A 168 1.59 16.19 -15.03
C LEU A 168 1.39 17.63 -15.54
N ALA A 169 0.18 17.98 -15.97
CA ALA A 169 -0.14 19.34 -16.40
C ALA A 169 0.06 20.35 -15.25
N ALA A 170 -0.37 20.01 -14.04
CA ALA A 170 -0.11 20.85 -12.86
C ALA A 170 1.39 21.01 -12.60
N ILE A 171 2.17 19.92 -12.61
CA ILE A 171 3.62 19.98 -12.43
C ILE A 171 4.25 20.87 -13.49
N THR A 172 3.92 20.66 -14.76
CA THR A 172 4.45 21.45 -15.89
C THR A 172 4.13 22.93 -15.74
N SER A 173 2.90 23.27 -15.32
CA SER A 173 2.49 24.66 -15.13
C SER A 173 3.26 25.38 -14.01
N TYR A 174 3.84 24.65 -13.07
CA TYR A 174 4.59 25.21 -11.95
C TYR A 174 6.11 25.25 -12.16
N LEU A 175 6.64 24.48 -13.15
CA LEU A 175 8.10 24.37 -13.35
C LEU A 175 8.77 25.69 -13.72
N GLU A 176 8.05 26.60 -14.38
CA GLU A 176 8.58 27.89 -14.83
C GLU A 176 8.19 29.06 -13.92
N LEU A 177 7.43 28.80 -12.86
CA LEU A 177 7.01 29.85 -11.93
C LEU A 177 8.12 30.17 -10.93
N PRO A 178 8.25 31.46 -10.55
CA PRO A 178 9.10 31.84 -9.44
C PRO A 178 8.58 31.22 -8.14
N GLN A 179 9.49 30.93 -7.20
CA GLN A 179 9.18 30.24 -5.96
C GLN A 179 8.03 30.89 -5.17
N GLU A 180 7.92 32.23 -5.21
CA GLU A 180 6.91 33.01 -4.52
C GLU A 180 5.49 32.82 -5.10
N SER A 181 5.40 32.26 -6.32
CA SER A 181 4.14 32.01 -7.03
C SER A 181 3.71 30.55 -6.98
N LEU A 182 4.52 29.69 -6.34
CA LEU A 182 4.13 28.29 -6.14
C LEU A 182 3.01 28.18 -5.10
N PRO A 183 2.08 27.22 -5.27
CA PRO A 183 1.05 27.00 -4.26
C PRO A 183 1.68 26.58 -2.93
N GLU A 184 1.16 27.12 -1.84
CA GLU A 184 1.56 26.69 -0.51
C GLU A 184 1.08 25.26 -0.23
N CYS A 185 1.88 24.51 0.52
CA CYS A 185 1.47 23.19 1.01
C CYS A 185 0.27 23.32 1.94
N SER A 186 -0.66 22.40 1.84
CA SER A 186 -1.77 22.30 2.79
C SER A 186 -1.27 21.92 4.20
N ASN A 187 -2.07 22.17 5.22
CA ASN A 187 -1.75 21.78 6.59
C ASN A 187 -1.52 20.27 6.75
N ASP A 188 -2.19 19.44 5.96
CA ASP A 188 -2.01 18.00 5.97
C ASP A 188 -0.66 17.61 5.34
N GLU A 189 -0.24 18.26 4.25
CA GLU A 189 1.09 18.07 3.64
C GLU A 189 2.22 18.56 4.53
N LEU A 190 2.00 19.65 5.29
CA LEU A 190 2.93 20.16 6.27
C LEU A 190 2.95 19.36 7.59
N TRP A 191 2.11 18.34 7.71
CA TRP A 191 1.96 17.52 8.91
C TRP A 191 1.57 18.35 10.14
N VAL A 192 0.89 19.48 9.94
CA VAL A 192 0.41 20.34 11.01
C VAL A 192 -0.71 19.63 11.75
N ARG A 193 -0.47 19.27 13.00
CA ARG A 193 -1.49 18.64 13.84
C ARG A 193 -2.63 19.62 14.09
N LYS A 194 -3.86 19.22 13.78
CA LYS A 194 -5.06 19.94 14.23
C LYS A 194 -4.98 20.03 15.77
N ASN A 195 -5.06 21.22 16.33
CA ASN A 195 -4.91 21.52 17.77
C ASN A 195 -3.46 21.59 18.29
N THR A 196 -2.59 22.32 17.60
CA THR A 196 -1.21 22.54 18.04
C THR A 196 -1.05 23.61 19.11
N GLU A 197 -2.07 24.37 19.41
CA GLU A 197 -2.03 25.30 20.55
C GLU A 197 -2.11 24.50 21.86
N LYS A 198 -0.95 24.20 22.41
CA LYS A 198 -0.82 23.60 23.75
C LYS A 198 -0.54 24.68 24.74
N TYR A 199 -1.53 25.02 25.54
CA TYR A 199 -1.35 25.90 26.68
C TYR A 199 -0.71 25.15 27.83
N LYS A 200 0.33 25.73 28.42
CA LYS A 200 0.88 25.28 29.68
C LYS A 200 0.42 26.23 30.78
N TYR A 201 -0.26 25.72 31.75
CA TYR A 201 -0.68 26.48 32.92
C TYR A 201 0.39 26.36 34.00
N TYR A 202 0.77 27.50 34.57
CA TYR A 202 1.72 27.59 35.66
C TYR A 202 1.04 28.27 36.85
N ALA A 203 1.36 27.84 38.05
CA ALA A 203 0.79 28.43 39.28
C ALA A 203 1.25 29.88 39.47
N ASN A 204 2.47 30.21 39.01
CA ASN A 204 3.04 31.56 39.02
C ASN A 204 3.74 31.84 37.72
N ALA A 205 3.86 33.14 37.33
CA ALA A 205 4.47 33.54 36.09
C ALA A 205 5.93 33.08 35.94
N ASP A 206 6.66 32.94 37.04
CA ASP A 206 8.06 32.52 37.07
C ASP A 206 8.26 31.01 37.27
N SER A 207 7.18 30.25 37.31
CA SER A 207 7.26 28.81 37.54
C SER A 207 7.70 28.07 36.28
N THR A 208 8.73 27.25 36.40
CA THR A 208 9.17 26.32 35.35
C THR A 208 8.52 24.94 35.45
N HIS A 209 7.80 24.68 36.54
CA HIS A 209 7.07 23.42 36.78
C HIS A 209 5.58 23.56 36.47
N ARG A 210 4.98 22.53 35.85
CA ARG A 210 3.52 22.49 35.67
C ARG A 210 2.80 22.45 37.02
N ALA A 211 1.70 23.20 37.12
CA ALA A 211 0.79 23.12 38.24
C ALA A 211 0.09 21.75 38.25
#